data_4ae9e0bb834be04a0c4d8ba08dbc25f1
#
_entry.id   4ae9e0bb834be04a0c4d8ba08dbc25f1
#
_cell.length_a   1.000
_cell.length_b   1.000
_cell.length_c   1.000
_cell.angle_alpha   90.00
_cell.angle_beta   90.00
_cell.angle_gamma   90.00
#
_symmetry.space_group_name_H-M   'P 1'
#
loop_
_entity.id
_entity.type
_entity.pdbx_description
1 polymer ?
#
loop_
_entity_poly.entity_id
_entity_poly.type
_entity_poly.pdbx_seq_one_letter_code
_entity_poly.pdbx_strand_id
1 'polypeptide(L)'
;MSTIVHERPGVYSSYDASTLVRRGAGTKTVGVAAKAAGGTVGEVTLVTSYEAGVQRFGTDGDTPGMETILKLLFLNGAAAVRAVRVAADGSYSDAFNLLGLEEDVQVVVCDSGDSAVHQQLRTSLEAASAARRERIAVVGGDGEDTEELLEHSQALNSERMVLVGPDVLDSGGEELSA
;
A
#
# COMPACT_ATOMS: atom_id res chain seq x y z
N MET A 1 -38.09 21.25 13.55
CA MET A 1 -38.52 20.47 12.39
C MET A 1 -38.64 21.41 11.21
N SER A 2 -37.80 21.26 10.21
CA SER A 2 -37.88 22.07 8.98
C SER A 2 -38.82 21.34 8.04
N THR A 3 -39.96 21.96 7.71
CA THR A 3 -40.94 21.40 6.76
C THR A 3 -40.47 21.77 5.36
N ILE A 4 -40.04 20.80 4.59
CA ILE A 4 -39.71 21.00 3.18
C ILE A 4 -41.03 21.01 2.39
N VAL A 5 -41.38 22.15 1.82
CA VAL A 5 -42.57 22.29 0.96
C VAL A 5 -42.14 22.08 -0.50
N HIS A 6 -42.68 21.05 -1.12
CA HIS A 6 -42.44 20.75 -2.54
C HIS A 6 -43.52 21.42 -3.38
N GLU A 7 -43.16 22.39 -4.19
CA GLU A 7 -44.12 23.17 -5.00
C GLU A 7 -44.47 22.54 -6.36
N ARG A 8 -43.71 21.53 -6.84
CA ARG A 8 -43.94 20.90 -8.17
C ARG A 8 -43.73 19.40 -8.10
N PRO A 9 -44.41 18.61 -8.93
CA PRO A 9 -44.13 17.19 -9.09
C PRO A 9 -42.67 16.99 -9.53
N GLY A 10 -41.90 16.21 -8.79
CA GLY A 10 -40.49 15.94 -9.09
C GLY A 10 -39.96 14.81 -8.22
N VAL A 11 -38.80 14.29 -8.57
CA VAL A 11 -38.08 13.36 -7.72
C VAL A 11 -37.14 14.18 -6.83
N TYR A 12 -37.38 14.12 -5.53
CA TYR A 12 -36.59 14.82 -4.52
C TYR A 12 -35.81 13.79 -3.74
N SER A 13 -34.50 13.93 -3.72
CA SER A 13 -33.63 13.12 -2.86
C SER A 13 -32.95 14.04 -1.84
N SER A 14 -33.09 13.72 -0.57
CA SER A 14 -32.31 14.35 0.47
C SER A 14 -31.15 13.42 0.85
N TYR A 15 -29.95 13.97 0.88
CA TYR A 15 -28.75 13.26 1.27
C TYR A 15 -28.31 13.72 2.65
N ASP A 16 -28.39 12.83 3.63
CA ASP A 16 -27.88 13.09 4.98
C ASP A 16 -26.44 12.55 5.11
N ALA A 17 -25.47 13.46 5.05
CA ALA A 17 -24.05 13.11 5.16
C ALA A 17 -23.60 12.82 6.61
N SER A 18 -24.46 13.07 7.59
CA SER A 18 -24.10 12.90 9.02
C SER A 18 -23.83 11.44 9.41
N THR A 19 -24.38 10.48 8.65
CA THR A 19 -24.17 9.05 8.87
C THR A 19 -23.02 8.45 8.07
N LEU A 20 -22.39 9.20 7.17
CA LEU A 20 -21.33 8.71 6.28
C LEU A 20 -19.95 8.68 6.91
N VAL A 21 -19.77 9.28 8.08
CA VAL A 21 -18.55 9.12 8.87
C VAL A 21 -18.70 7.94 9.84
N ARG A 22 -19.26 6.83 9.41
CA ARG A 22 -18.84 5.57 9.99
C ARG A 22 -17.50 5.23 9.35
N ARG A 23 -16.42 5.47 10.10
CA ARG A 23 -15.22 4.65 9.98
C ARG A 23 -15.65 3.22 10.29
N GLY A 24 -16.27 2.56 9.31
CA GLY A 24 -16.25 1.13 9.27
C GLY A 24 -14.77 0.79 9.26
N ALA A 25 -14.31 -0.06 10.16
CA ALA A 25 -13.02 -0.68 10.04
C ALA A 25 -12.94 -1.14 8.57
N GLY A 26 -12.06 -0.49 7.81
CA GLY A 26 -11.94 -0.82 6.40
C GLY A 26 -11.57 -2.30 6.35
N THR A 27 -12.39 -3.10 5.73
CA THR A 27 -12.11 -4.53 5.51
C THR A 27 -10.95 -4.70 4.52
N LYS A 28 -10.33 -3.59 4.12
CA LYS A 28 -9.25 -3.55 3.15
C LYS A 28 -7.94 -3.92 3.82
N THR A 29 -7.37 -5.01 3.35
CA THR A 29 -6.06 -5.48 3.76
C THR A 29 -5.00 -4.89 2.82
N VAL A 30 -3.93 -4.39 3.38
CA VAL A 30 -2.76 -3.93 2.63
C VAL A 30 -1.77 -5.08 2.51
N GLY A 31 -1.26 -5.33 1.31
CA GLY A 31 -0.15 -6.23 1.07
C GLY A 31 1.17 -5.48 1.15
N VAL A 32 2.13 -6.01 1.87
CA VAL A 32 3.47 -5.44 2.01
C VAL A 32 4.51 -6.47 1.60
N ALA A 33 5.39 -6.09 0.68
CA ALA A 33 6.59 -6.84 0.35
C ALA A 33 7.80 -5.99 0.71
N ALA A 34 8.53 -6.38 1.76
CA ALA A 34 9.65 -5.58 2.26
C ALA A 34 10.75 -6.45 2.87
N LYS A 35 11.94 -5.88 2.95
CA LYS A 35 13.06 -6.46 3.68
C LYS A 35 12.79 -6.39 5.18
N ALA A 36 13.26 -7.37 5.93
CA ALA A 36 13.10 -7.43 7.39
C ALA A 36 14.26 -8.19 8.04
N ALA A 37 14.56 -7.84 9.29
CA ALA A 37 15.60 -8.54 10.07
C ALA A 37 15.19 -9.97 10.43
N GLY A 38 13.89 -10.20 10.70
CA GLY A 38 13.35 -11.49 11.14
C GLY A 38 12.24 -12.01 10.24
N GLY A 39 11.67 -13.15 10.59
CA GLY A 39 10.60 -13.81 9.85
C GLY A 39 11.10 -14.77 8.78
N THR A 40 10.20 -15.56 8.22
CA THR A 40 10.49 -16.51 7.13
C THR A 40 10.38 -15.79 5.79
N VAL A 41 11.39 -15.91 4.94
CA VAL A 41 11.35 -15.39 3.58
C VAL A 41 10.29 -16.14 2.76
N GLY A 42 9.50 -15.42 1.97
CA GLY A 42 8.50 -16.01 1.09
C GLY A 42 7.30 -16.64 1.81
N GLU A 43 7.01 -16.22 3.04
CA GLU A 43 5.81 -16.63 3.79
C GLU A 43 4.87 -15.42 3.95
N VAL A 44 3.60 -15.59 3.56
CA VAL A 44 2.57 -14.58 3.80
C VAL A 44 2.15 -14.63 5.26
N THR A 45 2.36 -13.54 5.98
CA THR A 45 1.99 -13.41 7.40
C THR A 45 0.90 -12.35 7.56
N LEU A 46 -0.21 -12.70 8.20
CA LEU A 46 -1.23 -11.74 8.60
C LEU A 46 -0.80 -11.01 9.87
N VAL A 47 -0.71 -9.70 9.78
CA VAL A 47 -0.34 -8.80 10.88
C VAL A 47 -1.56 -7.91 11.20
N THR A 48 -1.96 -7.87 12.46
CA THR A 48 -3.13 -7.13 12.94
C THR A 48 -2.80 -6.00 13.89
N SER A 49 -1.52 -5.84 14.26
CA SER A 49 -1.02 -4.70 15.03
C SER A 49 0.47 -4.48 14.76
N TYR A 50 0.94 -3.27 15.04
CA TYR A 50 2.36 -2.93 14.92
C TYR A 50 3.25 -3.84 15.78
N GLU A 51 2.86 -4.07 17.05
CA GLU A 51 3.62 -4.88 17.98
C GLU A 51 3.77 -6.33 17.50
N ALA A 52 2.70 -6.90 16.93
CA ALA A 52 2.76 -8.24 16.34
C ALA A 52 3.71 -8.29 15.13
N GLY A 53 3.74 -7.22 14.34
CA GLY A 53 4.67 -7.05 13.24
C GLY A 53 6.13 -7.03 13.72
N VAL A 54 6.45 -6.23 14.71
CA VAL A 54 7.80 -6.14 15.30
C VAL A 54 8.23 -7.48 15.90
N GLN A 55 7.35 -8.17 16.58
CA GLN A 55 7.66 -9.52 17.12
C GLN A 55 7.99 -10.54 16.02
N ARG A 56 7.33 -10.42 14.87
CA ARG A 56 7.51 -11.37 13.76
C ARG A 56 8.71 -11.02 12.88
N PHE A 57 8.90 -9.76 12.55
CA PHE A 57 9.85 -9.30 11.55
C PHE A 57 11.08 -8.61 12.14
N GLY A 58 11.06 -8.28 13.43
CA GLY A 58 12.11 -7.52 14.08
C GLY A 58 11.99 -6.03 13.84
N THR A 59 13.02 -5.30 14.24
CA THR A 59 13.14 -3.85 13.98
C THR A 59 14.05 -3.61 12.79
N ASP A 60 13.78 -2.56 12.06
CA ASP A 60 14.64 -2.10 10.98
C ASP A 60 15.95 -1.56 11.54
N GLY A 61 17.01 -1.61 10.75
CA GLY A 61 18.30 -0.99 11.08
C GLY A 61 18.33 0.46 10.58
N ASP A 62 19.46 0.81 9.97
CA ASP A 62 19.65 2.17 9.43
C ASP A 62 18.83 2.45 8.17
N THR A 63 18.29 1.41 7.53
CA THR A 63 17.48 1.53 6.32
C THR A 63 16.03 1.18 6.62
N PRO A 64 15.06 2.04 6.29
CA PRO A 64 13.65 1.74 6.42
C PRO A 64 13.26 0.45 5.68
N GLY A 65 12.39 -0.34 6.28
CA GLY A 65 11.96 -1.61 5.73
C GLY A 65 10.57 -2.01 6.26
N MET A 66 10.40 -3.28 6.57
CA MET A 66 9.12 -3.84 7.03
C MET A 66 8.57 -3.14 8.27
N GLU A 67 9.41 -2.89 9.29
CA GLU A 67 8.95 -2.25 10.53
C GLU A 67 8.41 -0.86 10.28
N THR A 68 9.14 -0.05 9.52
CA THR A 68 8.77 1.33 9.20
C THR A 68 7.45 1.38 8.44
N ILE A 69 7.28 0.53 7.42
CA ILE A 69 6.02 0.45 6.66
C ILE A 69 4.87 0.02 7.57
N LEU A 70 5.03 -1.00 8.39
CA LEU A 70 3.99 -1.46 9.32
C LEU A 70 3.62 -0.37 10.32
N LYS A 71 4.60 0.35 10.87
CA LYS A 71 4.38 1.48 11.77
C LYS A 71 3.50 2.55 11.11
N LEU A 72 3.86 2.97 9.90
CA LEU A 72 3.11 3.98 9.17
C LEU A 72 1.70 3.51 8.81
N LEU A 73 1.54 2.27 8.36
CA LEU A 73 0.22 1.71 8.02
C LEU A 73 -0.71 1.66 9.22
N PHE A 74 -0.26 1.12 10.36
CA PHE A 74 -1.08 1.04 11.57
C PHE A 74 -1.35 2.41 12.19
N LEU A 75 -0.37 3.32 12.15
CA LEU A 75 -0.57 4.71 12.59
C LEU A 75 -1.66 5.42 11.77
N ASN A 76 -1.75 5.12 10.48
CA ASN A 76 -2.76 5.65 9.57
C ASN A 76 -4.05 4.80 9.51
N GLY A 77 -4.22 3.85 10.42
CA GLY A 77 -5.47 3.14 10.63
C GLY A 77 -5.69 1.92 9.74
N ALA A 78 -4.62 1.29 9.25
CA ALA A 78 -4.74 -0.03 8.64
C ALA A 78 -5.32 -1.03 9.64
N ALA A 79 -6.29 -1.85 9.21
CA ALA A 79 -6.92 -2.85 10.07
C ALA A 79 -6.15 -4.17 10.09
N ALA A 80 -5.58 -4.55 8.96
CA ALA A 80 -4.77 -5.74 8.79
C ALA A 80 -3.79 -5.57 7.63
N VAL A 81 -2.65 -6.24 7.72
CA VAL A 81 -1.60 -6.24 6.71
C VAL A 81 -1.19 -7.67 6.39
N ARG A 82 -1.12 -8.01 5.12
CA ARG A 82 -0.48 -9.23 4.61
C ARG A 82 0.96 -8.93 4.29
N ALA A 83 1.87 -9.30 5.17
CA ALA A 83 3.29 -9.01 5.04
C ALA A 83 4.06 -10.20 4.50
N VAL A 84 4.94 -9.97 3.54
CA VAL A 84 5.87 -10.96 2.98
C VAL A 84 7.29 -10.43 3.11
N ARG A 85 8.13 -11.16 3.84
CA ARG A 85 9.54 -10.84 3.92
C ARG A 85 10.25 -11.14 2.61
N VAL A 86 10.94 -10.16 2.07
CA VAL A 86 11.90 -10.32 0.98
C VAL A 86 13.31 -10.54 1.55
N ALA A 87 14.10 -11.41 0.96
CA ALA A 87 15.49 -11.58 1.34
C ALA A 87 16.32 -10.34 0.98
N ALA A 88 17.45 -10.12 1.64
CA ALA A 88 18.30 -8.95 1.40
C ALA A 88 18.79 -8.82 -0.05
N ASP A 89 19.04 -9.98 -0.69
CA ASP A 89 19.42 -10.16 -2.10
C ASP A 89 18.29 -10.72 -2.95
N GLY A 90 17.07 -10.72 -2.40
CA GLY A 90 15.98 -11.53 -2.89
C GLY A 90 15.10 -10.88 -3.93
N SER A 91 14.32 -11.74 -4.56
CA SER A 91 13.35 -11.41 -5.59
C SER A 91 12.06 -10.86 -4.98
N TYR A 92 11.73 -9.61 -5.27
CA TYR A 92 10.43 -9.04 -4.98
C TYR A 92 9.30 -9.72 -5.77
N SER A 93 9.62 -10.24 -6.95
CA SER A 93 8.66 -10.92 -7.81
C SER A 93 7.95 -12.07 -7.09
N ASP A 94 8.68 -12.88 -6.33
CA ASP A 94 8.09 -14.00 -5.59
C ASP A 94 7.14 -13.51 -4.49
N ALA A 95 7.53 -12.44 -3.77
CA ALA A 95 6.69 -11.83 -2.75
C ALA A 95 5.41 -11.23 -3.36
N PHE A 96 5.52 -10.53 -4.48
CA PHE A 96 4.35 -9.98 -5.18
C PHE A 96 3.43 -11.08 -5.72
N ASN A 97 3.98 -12.19 -6.22
CA ASN A 97 3.18 -13.33 -6.67
C ASN A 97 2.42 -13.97 -5.51
N LEU A 98 3.05 -14.12 -4.33
CA LEU A 98 2.38 -14.62 -3.13
C LEU A 98 1.25 -13.69 -2.69
N LEU A 99 1.50 -12.38 -2.62
CA LEU A 99 0.45 -11.40 -2.34
C LEU A 99 -0.65 -11.42 -3.41
N GLY A 100 -0.28 -11.72 -4.66
CA GLY A 100 -1.20 -11.89 -5.77
C GLY A 100 -2.23 -13.01 -5.57
N LEU A 101 -1.95 -14.01 -4.75
CA LEU A 101 -2.86 -15.11 -4.43
C LEU A 101 -3.88 -14.75 -3.33
N GLU A 102 -3.59 -13.76 -2.49
CA GLU A 102 -4.47 -13.34 -1.40
C GLU A 102 -5.66 -12.55 -1.93
N GLU A 103 -6.88 -13.00 -1.64
CA GLU A 103 -8.11 -12.39 -2.17
C GLU A 103 -8.48 -11.09 -1.48
N ASP A 104 -8.08 -10.92 -0.21
CA ASP A 104 -8.42 -9.78 0.64
C ASP A 104 -7.46 -8.58 0.45
N VAL A 105 -6.34 -8.74 -0.26
CA VAL A 105 -5.39 -7.66 -0.54
C VAL A 105 -5.91 -6.77 -1.67
N GLN A 106 -6.06 -5.47 -1.38
CA GLN A 106 -6.54 -4.48 -2.34
C GLN A 106 -5.51 -3.40 -2.68
N VAL A 107 -4.58 -3.16 -1.79
CA VAL A 107 -3.48 -2.21 -2.00
C VAL A 107 -2.17 -2.94 -1.73
N VAL A 108 -1.17 -2.77 -2.58
CA VAL A 108 0.17 -3.35 -2.40
C VAL A 108 1.19 -2.22 -2.29
N VAL A 109 2.10 -2.36 -1.34
CA VAL A 109 3.25 -1.46 -1.14
C VAL A 109 4.53 -2.27 -1.00
N CYS A 110 5.67 -1.64 -1.28
CA CYS A 110 7.00 -2.23 -1.07
C CYS A 110 7.97 -1.17 -0.52
N ASP A 111 9.12 -1.62 -0.03
CA ASP A 111 10.20 -0.81 0.52
C ASP A 111 11.28 -0.43 -0.52
N SER A 112 10.99 -0.59 -1.80
CA SER A 112 11.96 -0.30 -2.87
C SER A 112 11.44 0.80 -3.79
N GLY A 113 12.29 1.79 -4.06
CA GLY A 113 12.08 2.82 -5.07
C GLY A 113 12.53 2.41 -6.49
N ASP A 114 13.17 1.24 -6.63
CA ASP A 114 13.74 0.78 -7.90
C ASP A 114 12.67 0.53 -8.98
N SER A 115 12.84 1.17 -10.12
CA SER A 115 11.97 1.03 -11.29
C SER A 115 11.81 -0.42 -11.76
N ALA A 116 12.86 -1.23 -11.68
CA ALA A 116 12.80 -2.64 -12.06
C ALA A 116 11.91 -3.45 -11.10
N VAL A 117 11.92 -3.14 -9.81
CA VAL A 117 11.03 -3.74 -8.80
C VAL A 117 9.58 -3.33 -9.07
N HIS A 118 9.35 -2.06 -9.38
CA HIS A 118 8.02 -1.57 -9.71
C HIS A 118 7.45 -2.19 -11.00
N GLN A 119 8.27 -2.50 -11.99
CA GLN A 119 7.85 -3.25 -13.19
C GLN A 119 7.43 -4.69 -12.85
N GLN A 120 8.11 -5.34 -11.90
CA GLN A 120 7.71 -6.66 -11.41
C GLN A 120 6.36 -6.59 -10.68
N LEU A 121 6.18 -5.56 -9.84
CA LEU A 121 4.91 -5.30 -9.15
C LEU A 121 3.78 -5.07 -10.15
N ARG A 122 3.99 -4.21 -11.15
CA ARG A 122 3.04 -3.99 -12.24
C ARG A 122 2.60 -5.31 -12.89
N THR A 123 3.56 -6.15 -13.25
CA THR A 123 3.27 -7.46 -13.86
C THR A 123 2.39 -8.32 -12.96
N SER A 124 2.67 -8.34 -11.64
CA SER A 124 1.84 -9.05 -10.65
C SER A 124 0.43 -8.48 -10.54
N LEU A 125 0.27 -7.15 -10.58
CA LEU A 125 -1.04 -6.50 -10.56
C LEU A 125 -1.87 -6.83 -11.80
N GLU A 126 -1.26 -6.83 -12.98
CA GLU A 126 -1.91 -7.19 -14.23
C GLU A 126 -2.37 -8.66 -14.23
N ALA A 127 -1.53 -9.57 -13.73
CA ALA A 127 -1.88 -10.98 -13.56
C ALA A 127 -3.04 -11.17 -12.55
N ALA A 128 -3.03 -10.44 -11.44
CA ALA A 128 -4.11 -10.48 -10.47
C ALA A 128 -5.42 -9.95 -11.05
N SER A 129 -5.37 -8.86 -11.83
CA SER A 129 -6.52 -8.31 -12.53
C SER A 129 -7.11 -9.29 -13.56
N ALA A 130 -6.26 -9.96 -14.34
CA ALA A 130 -6.70 -10.99 -15.26
C ALA A 130 -7.41 -12.15 -14.54
N ALA A 131 -7.05 -12.42 -13.28
CA ALA A 131 -7.71 -13.37 -12.40
C ALA A 131 -8.92 -12.78 -11.64
N ARG A 132 -9.37 -11.57 -11.98
CA ARG A 132 -10.48 -10.82 -11.34
C ARG A 132 -10.23 -10.50 -9.86
N ARG A 133 -8.99 -10.34 -9.47
CA ARG A 133 -8.55 -9.89 -8.15
C ARG A 133 -7.99 -8.48 -8.27
N GLU A 134 -8.89 -7.51 -8.39
CA GLU A 134 -8.55 -6.12 -8.63
C GLU A 134 -7.83 -5.50 -7.43
N ARG A 135 -6.68 -4.88 -7.70
CA ARG A 135 -5.86 -4.20 -6.69
C ARG A 135 -5.03 -3.09 -7.33
N ILE A 136 -4.57 -2.19 -6.49
CA ILE A 136 -3.67 -1.11 -6.89
C ILE A 136 -2.36 -1.21 -6.11
N ALA A 137 -1.30 -0.59 -6.60
CA ALA A 137 -0.08 -0.36 -5.83
C ALA A 137 0.13 1.14 -5.58
N VAL A 138 0.74 1.42 -4.44
CA VAL A 138 1.29 2.74 -4.12
C VAL A 138 2.78 2.54 -3.85
N VAL A 139 3.61 3.24 -4.59
CA VAL A 139 5.08 3.09 -4.55
C VAL A 139 5.74 4.45 -4.47
N GLY A 140 6.87 4.53 -3.80
CA GLY A 140 7.73 5.71 -3.75
C GLY A 140 8.69 5.74 -4.93
N GLY A 141 9.02 6.93 -5.42
CA GLY A 141 10.07 7.10 -6.43
C GLY A 141 11.42 7.30 -5.73
N ASP A 142 12.46 6.69 -6.27
CA ASP A 142 13.84 6.78 -5.77
C ASP A 142 14.60 7.97 -6.43
N GLY A 143 13.87 8.89 -7.01
CA GLY A 143 14.43 10.03 -7.74
C GLY A 143 14.32 11.33 -6.96
N GLU A 144 15.43 12.01 -6.79
CA GLU A 144 15.49 13.38 -6.27
C GLU A 144 15.03 14.41 -7.33
N ASP A 145 15.16 14.07 -8.63
CA ASP A 145 14.82 14.95 -9.73
C ASP A 145 13.43 14.65 -10.31
N THR A 146 12.69 15.72 -10.56
CA THR A 146 11.37 15.66 -11.19
C THR A 146 11.41 14.98 -12.56
N GLU A 147 12.53 15.10 -13.29
CA GLU A 147 12.69 14.52 -14.62
C GLU A 147 12.81 12.99 -14.53
N GLU A 148 13.57 12.47 -13.57
CA GLU A 148 13.71 11.05 -13.30
C GLU A 148 12.37 10.43 -12.84
N LEU A 149 11.64 11.10 -11.94
CA LEU A 149 10.31 10.68 -11.52
C LEU A 149 9.30 10.64 -12.67
N LEU A 150 9.40 11.59 -13.60
CA LEU A 150 8.55 11.63 -14.78
C LEU A 150 8.87 10.46 -15.73
N GLU A 151 10.15 10.17 -15.97
CA GLU A 151 10.58 9.02 -16.77
C GLU A 151 10.13 7.70 -16.12
N HIS A 152 10.29 7.57 -14.80
CA HIS A 152 9.84 6.41 -14.05
C HIS A 152 8.31 6.22 -14.20
N SER A 153 7.54 7.28 -14.01
CA SER A 153 6.09 7.27 -14.18
C SER A 153 5.67 6.87 -15.60
N GLN A 154 6.35 7.40 -16.61
CA GLN A 154 6.10 7.05 -18.01
C GLN A 154 6.44 5.60 -18.32
N ALA A 155 7.54 5.08 -17.75
CA ALA A 155 7.94 3.68 -17.89
C ALA A 155 6.93 2.73 -17.23
N LEU A 156 6.35 3.11 -16.09
CA LEU A 156 5.31 2.33 -15.42
C LEU A 156 4.02 2.28 -16.23
N ASN A 157 3.58 3.38 -16.80
CA ASN A 157 2.39 3.47 -17.67
C ASN A 157 1.26 2.51 -17.28
N SER A 158 0.79 2.59 -16.05
CA SER A 158 -0.22 1.70 -15.48
C SER A 158 -1.28 2.49 -14.72
N GLU A 159 -2.55 2.23 -15.02
CA GLU A 159 -3.70 2.80 -14.29
C GLU A 159 -3.85 2.24 -12.86
N ARG A 160 -3.10 1.17 -12.53
CA ARG A 160 -3.17 0.46 -11.25
C ARG A 160 -2.02 0.81 -10.32
N MET A 161 -1.13 1.69 -10.74
CA MET A 161 0.03 2.10 -9.95
C MET A 161 0.00 3.60 -9.69
N VAL A 162 0.20 3.96 -8.44
CA VAL A 162 0.35 5.35 -8.00
C VAL A 162 1.81 5.52 -7.59
N LEU A 163 2.56 6.31 -8.34
CA LEU A 163 3.90 6.72 -7.98
C LEU A 163 3.82 8.00 -7.17
N VAL A 164 4.41 7.99 -5.99
CA VAL A 164 4.49 9.15 -5.09
C VAL A 164 5.93 9.66 -5.11
N GLY A 165 6.11 10.93 -5.31
CA GLY A 165 7.41 11.61 -5.29
C GLY A 165 7.22 13.11 -5.13
N PRO A 166 8.26 13.85 -4.76
CA PRO A 166 9.55 13.38 -4.24
C PRO A 166 9.42 12.72 -2.86
N ASP A 167 10.54 12.23 -2.33
CA ASP A 167 10.60 11.57 -1.02
C ASP A 167 9.94 12.38 0.09
N VAL A 168 9.35 11.67 1.03
CA VAL A 168 8.69 12.26 2.21
C VAL A 168 9.70 12.27 3.36
N LEU A 169 9.86 13.44 3.97
CA LEU A 169 10.69 13.57 5.17
C LEU A 169 9.85 13.34 6.43
N ASP A 170 10.42 12.70 7.42
CA ASP A 170 9.83 12.64 8.76
C ASP A 170 9.95 13.99 9.50
N SER A 171 9.39 14.08 10.69
CA SER A 171 9.48 15.28 11.53
C SER A 171 10.92 15.60 12.00
N GLY A 172 11.86 14.68 11.86
CA GLY A 172 13.29 14.84 12.13
C GLY A 172 14.08 15.31 10.90
N GLY A 173 13.45 15.34 9.72
CA GLY A 173 14.09 15.68 8.45
C GLY A 173 14.84 14.50 7.81
N GLU A 174 14.59 13.27 8.28
CA GLU A 174 15.11 12.07 7.65
C GLU A 174 14.16 11.59 6.54
N GLU A 175 14.72 11.15 5.43
CA GLU A 175 13.94 10.64 4.30
C GLU A 175 13.24 9.34 4.69
N LEU A 176 11.93 9.32 4.51
CA LEU A 176 11.12 8.11 4.56
C LEU A 176 11.06 7.53 3.15
N SER A 177 12.22 7.23 2.57
CA SER A 177 12.25 6.56 1.27
C SER A 177 11.62 5.18 1.41
N ALA A 178 10.60 4.97 0.63
CA ALA A 178 10.00 3.66 0.45
C ALA A 178 10.63 2.94 -0.71
#